data_42a74199b2ca5f66d18547e5277ae091
#
_entry.id   42a74199b2ca5f66d18547e5277ae091
#
_cell.length_a   1.000
_cell.length_b   1.000
_cell.length_c   1.000
_cell.angle_alpha   90.00
_cell.angle_beta   90.00
_cell.angle_gamma   90.00
#
_symmetry.space_group_name_H-M   'P 1'
#
loop_
_entity.id
_entity.type
_entity.pdbx_description
1 polymer ?
#
loop_
_entity_poly.entity_id
_entity_poly.type
_entity_poly.pdbx_seq_one_letter_code
_entity_poly.pdbx_strand_id
1 'polypeptide(L)'
;MASDAAAAVLAAGTVLGGPVAAHAITSDVRNQLSYEQVKGTGLANRCNEVQGKDSITVSGKMQMVDFCLEPKTWQVEEEVANKKGDVTKQFVNTKLMTRQTYTLDGISGKLEGGGGITFTEEDGIDYAPTTVQLPGGERVPFLFTIKELVAKGSGGAFKPGYEFGGSFKVPSYRTGLFLDPKGRGMTTGYDQAQALAASQTGLDGQAELENEINKVFDVFDGTIEFAVSNVNAAEGEVGGVFVSSQASDTDLGSKTPKKVLSKGIFYGRVVNQ
;
A
#
# COMPACT_ATOMS: atom_id res chain seq x y z
N MET A 1 55.05 -32.23 -39.92
CA MET A 1 54.72 -31.58 -38.66
C MET A 1 53.74 -30.52 -39.03
N ALA A 2 52.49 -30.81 -38.93
CA ALA A 2 51.37 -29.91 -39.24
C ALA A 2 50.87 -29.30 -37.93
N SER A 3 50.79 -27.99 -37.93
CA SER A 3 50.27 -27.17 -36.81
C SER A 3 48.83 -26.77 -37.13
N ASP A 4 47.88 -27.34 -36.45
CA ASP A 4 46.46 -26.97 -36.53
C ASP A 4 46.19 -25.70 -35.71
N ALA A 5 45.81 -24.64 -36.39
CA ALA A 5 45.32 -23.41 -35.77
C ALA A 5 43.78 -23.47 -35.70
N ALA A 6 43.24 -23.65 -34.51
CA ALA A 6 41.82 -23.57 -34.27
C ALA A 6 41.34 -22.13 -34.25
N ALA A 7 40.51 -21.77 -35.22
CA ALA A 7 39.83 -20.45 -35.27
C ALA A 7 38.59 -20.47 -34.34
N ALA A 8 38.61 -19.66 -33.29
CA ALA A 8 37.44 -19.40 -32.46
C ALA A 8 36.50 -18.44 -33.16
N VAL A 9 35.31 -18.91 -33.51
CA VAL A 9 34.22 -18.09 -34.03
C VAL A 9 33.50 -17.46 -32.87
N LEU A 10 33.68 -16.16 -32.65
CA LEU A 10 32.87 -15.32 -31.77
C LEU A 10 31.53 -15.05 -32.44
N ALA A 11 30.49 -15.75 -32.03
CA ALA A 11 29.12 -15.43 -32.41
C ALA A 11 28.67 -14.22 -31.61
N ALA A 12 28.68 -13.03 -32.24
CA ALA A 12 28.05 -11.85 -31.71
C ALA A 12 26.52 -11.98 -31.85
N GLY A 13 25.89 -12.41 -30.77
CA GLY A 13 24.42 -12.41 -30.68
C GLY A 13 23.88 -10.99 -30.60
N THR A 14 23.30 -10.49 -31.67
CA THR A 14 22.50 -9.27 -31.69
C THR A 14 21.22 -9.53 -30.89
N VAL A 15 21.16 -9.00 -29.67
CA VAL A 15 19.94 -8.93 -28.90
C VAL A 15 19.03 -7.90 -29.59
N LEU A 16 18.12 -8.37 -30.41
CA LEU A 16 17.01 -7.57 -30.91
C LEU A 16 16.10 -7.27 -29.71
N GLY A 17 16.18 -6.03 -29.22
CA GLY A 17 15.30 -5.51 -28.17
C GLY A 17 13.86 -5.38 -28.70
N GLY A 18 13.12 -6.49 -28.70
CA GLY A 18 11.65 -6.45 -28.80
C GLY A 18 11.09 -5.84 -27.52
N PRO A 19 9.87 -5.27 -27.55
CA PRO A 19 9.21 -4.82 -26.32
C PRO A 19 9.15 -6.01 -25.37
N VAL A 20 9.84 -5.89 -24.25
CA VAL A 20 9.73 -6.88 -23.15
C VAL A 20 8.29 -6.80 -22.70
N ALA A 21 7.47 -7.77 -23.10
CA ALA A 21 6.15 -7.94 -22.51
C ALA A 21 6.38 -7.97 -21.01
N ALA A 22 5.67 -7.12 -20.28
CA ALA A 22 5.74 -7.11 -18.84
C ALA A 22 5.17 -8.46 -18.37
N HIS A 23 6.05 -9.44 -18.19
CA HIS A 23 5.65 -10.72 -17.66
C HIS A 23 5.13 -10.51 -16.24
N ALA A 24 3.98 -11.11 -15.96
CA ALA A 24 3.45 -11.25 -14.61
C ALA A 24 4.55 -11.79 -13.70
N ILE A 25 4.82 -11.11 -12.60
CA ILE A 25 5.80 -11.56 -11.61
C ILE A 25 5.04 -12.44 -10.63
N THR A 26 5.29 -13.74 -10.73
CA THR A 26 4.78 -14.71 -9.74
C THR A 26 5.61 -14.63 -8.46
N SER A 27 5.06 -15.12 -7.34
CA SER A 27 5.75 -15.21 -6.06
C SER A 27 7.10 -15.94 -6.16
N ASP A 28 7.14 -17.03 -6.90
CA ASP A 28 8.37 -17.82 -7.09
C ASP A 28 9.47 -17.03 -7.80
N VAL A 29 9.12 -16.33 -8.86
CA VAL A 29 10.08 -15.48 -9.59
C VAL A 29 10.57 -14.33 -8.70
N ARG A 30 9.68 -13.67 -7.97
CA ARG A 30 10.03 -12.56 -7.08
C ARG A 30 10.98 -13.01 -5.97
N ASN A 31 10.74 -14.16 -5.36
CA ASN A 31 11.55 -14.70 -4.26
C ASN A 31 12.98 -15.12 -4.69
N GLN A 32 13.20 -15.33 -5.97
CA GLN A 32 14.52 -15.68 -6.52
C GLN A 32 15.35 -14.46 -6.94
N LEU A 33 14.76 -13.26 -6.96
CA LEU A 33 15.46 -12.04 -7.37
C LEU A 33 16.42 -11.56 -6.28
N SER A 34 17.64 -11.22 -6.68
CA SER A 34 18.60 -10.56 -5.82
C SER A 34 18.33 -9.05 -5.73
N TYR A 35 18.88 -8.39 -4.70
CA TYR A 35 18.78 -6.93 -4.56
C TYR A 35 19.22 -6.18 -5.82
N GLU A 36 20.33 -6.58 -6.44
CA GLU A 36 20.85 -5.93 -7.66
C GLU A 36 19.90 -6.08 -8.86
N GLN A 37 19.13 -7.16 -8.91
CA GLN A 37 18.11 -7.37 -9.95
C GLN A 37 16.85 -6.55 -9.72
N VAL A 38 16.56 -6.16 -8.47
CA VAL A 38 15.38 -5.38 -8.10
C VAL A 38 15.67 -3.88 -8.10
N LYS A 39 16.87 -3.48 -7.70
CA LYS A 39 17.27 -2.09 -7.54
C LYS A 39 17.07 -1.26 -8.82
N GLY A 40 16.31 -0.17 -8.70
CA GLY A 40 16.06 0.77 -9.79
C GLY A 40 15.10 0.29 -10.88
N THR A 41 14.58 -0.93 -10.79
CA THR A 41 13.65 -1.49 -11.79
C THR A 41 12.18 -1.13 -11.55
N GLY A 42 11.85 -0.68 -10.34
CA GLY A 42 10.47 -0.47 -9.89
C GLY A 42 9.78 -1.76 -9.39
N LEU A 43 10.44 -2.90 -9.43
CA LEU A 43 9.88 -4.19 -8.99
C LEU A 43 9.52 -4.20 -7.50
N ALA A 44 10.21 -3.40 -6.67
CA ALA A 44 9.89 -3.24 -5.25
C ALA A 44 8.50 -2.65 -4.98
N ASN A 45 7.88 -2.02 -5.98
CA ASN A 45 6.52 -1.47 -5.90
C ASN A 45 5.47 -2.34 -6.61
N ARG A 46 5.79 -3.60 -6.92
CA ARG A 46 4.86 -4.49 -7.61
C ARG A 46 4.43 -5.64 -6.72
N CYS A 47 3.12 -5.85 -6.64
CA CYS A 47 2.57 -7.07 -6.08
C CYS A 47 2.71 -8.25 -7.07
N ASN A 48 2.68 -9.47 -6.55
CA ASN A 48 2.62 -10.67 -7.37
C ASN A 48 1.31 -10.72 -8.16
N GLU A 49 1.33 -11.36 -9.31
CA GLU A 49 0.13 -11.56 -10.13
C GLU A 49 -0.33 -13.01 -10.01
N VAL A 50 -1.61 -13.18 -9.71
CA VAL A 50 -2.23 -14.50 -9.54
C VAL A 50 -2.77 -15.00 -10.88
N GLN A 51 -2.50 -16.27 -11.16
CA GLN A 51 -3.04 -16.98 -12.32
C GLN A 51 -4.09 -18.01 -11.84
N GLY A 52 -5.20 -18.11 -12.55
CA GLY A 52 -6.24 -19.10 -12.25
C GLY A 52 -7.59 -18.48 -11.91
N LYS A 53 -8.60 -19.36 -11.86
CA LYS A 53 -10.00 -19.02 -11.62
C LYS A 53 -10.64 -19.99 -10.62
N ASP A 54 -9.82 -20.50 -9.71
CA ASP A 54 -10.22 -21.46 -8.70
C ASP A 54 -11.06 -20.81 -7.58
N SER A 55 -11.27 -21.55 -6.51
CA SER A 55 -11.95 -21.07 -5.31
C SER A 55 -11.24 -21.61 -4.07
N ILE A 56 -11.04 -20.75 -3.08
CA ILE A 56 -10.48 -21.10 -1.78
C ILE A 56 -11.54 -20.91 -0.72
N THR A 57 -12.00 -22.00 -0.12
CA THR A 57 -12.97 -21.94 0.97
C THR A 57 -12.25 -21.58 2.28
N VAL A 58 -12.75 -20.54 2.94
CA VAL A 58 -12.26 -20.16 4.26
C VAL A 58 -13.08 -20.90 5.33
N SER A 59 -12.44 -21.81 6.04
CA SER A 59 -13.05 -22.60 7.09
C SER A 59 -12.13 -22.69 8.32
N GLY A 60 -12.70 -22.53 9.49
CA GLY A 60 -11.92 -22.56 10.73
C GLY A 60 -11.03 -21.32 10.89
N LYS A 61 -9.84 -21.53 11.47
CA LYS A 61 -8.82 -20.48 11.67
C LYS A 61 -7.83 -20.54 10.54
N MET A 62 -7.83 -19.52 9.72
CA MET A 62 -6.89 -19.34 8.61
C MET A 62 -6.21 -17.97 8.75
N GLN A 63 -5.17 -17.76 7.97
CA GLN A 63 -4.49 -16.46 7.87
C GLN A 63 -4.34 -16.07 6.40
N MET A 64 -4.39 -14.77 6.16
CA MET A 64 -3.86 -14.18 4.95
C MET A 64 -2.45 -13.67 5.24
N VAL A 65 -1.49 -14.07 4.45
CA VAL A 65 -0.09 -13.65 4.53
C VAL A 65 0.36 -13.08 3.19
N ASP A 66 1.52 -12.43 3.18
CA ASP A 66 2.07 -11.77 1.98
C ASP A 66 1.06 -10.84 1.30
N PHE A 67 0.12 -10.27 2.09
CA PHE A 67 -0.89 -9.39 1.54
C PHE A 67 -0.24 -8.09 1.07
N CYS A 68 -0.48 -7.74 -0.18
CA CYS A 68 0.19 -6.67 -0.90
C CYS A 68 -0.84 -5.79 -1.60
N LEU A 69 -0.69 -4.46 -1.48
CA LEU A 69 -1.52 -3.49 -2.18
C LEU A 69 -0.64 -2.59 -3.04
N GLU A 70 -0.81 -2.68 -4.35
CA GLU A 70 -0.08 -1.85 -5.33
C GLU A 70 -1.03 -0.81 -5.93
N PRO A 71 -0.97 0.45 -5.51
CA PRO A 71 -1.74 1.52 -6.11
C PRO A 71 -1.29 1.81 -7.54
N LYS A 72 -2.23 1.97 -8.44
CA LYS A 72 -2.00 2.32 -9.84
C LYS A 72 -2.40 3.75 -10.17
N THR A 73 -3.42 4.27 -9.49
CA THR A 73 -3.92 5.62 -9.68
C THR A 73 -4.26 6.29 -8.36
N TRP A 74 -4.05 7.60 -8.35
CA TRP A 74 -4.34 8.47 -7.22
C TRP A 74 -5.15 9.66 -7.69
N GLN A 75 -6.24 9.94 -6.99
CA GLN A 75 -7.11 11.08 -7.25
C GLN A 75 -7.34 11.82 -5.94
N VAL A 76 -7.48 13.14 -6.02
CA VAL A 76 -7.78 14.00 -4.86
C VAL A 76 -9.08 14.73 -5.15
N GLU A 77 -9.95 14.81 -4.15
CA GLU A 77 -11.18 15.57 -4.24
C GLU A 77 -10.87 17.07 -4.20
N GLU A 78 -11.29 17.79 -5.25
CA GLU A 78 -11.11 19.23 -5.42
C GLU A 78 -12.44 19.92 -5.68
N GLU A 79 -12.52 21.16 -5.25
CA GLU A 79 -13.63 22.04 -5.63
C GLU A 79 -13.34 22.68 -6.98
N VAL A 80 -14.14 22.33 -7.98
CA VAL A 80 -13.97 22.83 -9.35
C VAL A 80 -15.16 23.70 -9.71
N ALA A 81 -14.89 24.97 -10.03
CA ALA A 81 -15.90 25.88 -10.53
C ALA A 81 -16.21 25.60 -12.01
N ASN A 82 -17.48 25.46 -12.34
CA ASN A 82 -17.92 25.39 -13.72
C ASN A 82 -17.91 26.78 -14.38
N LYS A 83 -18.15 26.83 -15.69
CA LYS A 83 -18.20 28.11 -16.45
C LYS A 83 -19.30 29.06 -15.99
N LYS A 84 -20.25 28.58 -15.18
CA LYS A 84 -21.36 29.39 -14.63
C LYS A 84 -21.07 29.87 -13.22
N GLY A 85 -19.95 29.48 -12.63
CA GLY A 85 -19.55 29.84 -11.27
C GLY A 85 -20.04 28.87 -10.19
N ASP A 86 -20.76 27.79 -10.56
CA ASP A 86 -21.16 26.79 -9.57
C ASP A 86 -19.93 25.92 -9.20
N VAL A 87 -19.71 25.73 -7.92
CA VAL A 87 -18.62 24.92 -7.39
C VAL A 87 -19.12 23.49 -7.13
N THR A 88 -18.42 22.52 -7.68
CA THR A 88 -18.71 21.09 -7.47
C THR A 88 -17.46 20.36 -7.02
N LYS A 89 -17.64 19.40 -6.11
CA LYS A 89 -16.55 18.52 -5.68
C LYS A 89 -16.40 17.38 -6.68
N GLN A 90 -15.16 17.17 -7.13
CA GLN A 90 -14.85 16.08 -8.04
C GLN A 90 -13.43 15.55 -7.82
N PHE A 91 -13.24 14.27 -8.11
CA PHE A 91 -11.91 13.66 -8.03
C PHE A 91 -11.06 14.01 -9.24
N VAL A 92 -9.92 14.64 -8.99
CA VAL A 92 -8.96 15.08 -10.00
C VAL A 92 -7.78 14.11 -10.00
N ASN A 93 -7.36 13.67 -11.18
CA ASN A 93 -6.17 12.84 -11.34
C ASN A 93 -4.92 13.60 -10.90
N THR A 94 -4.03 12.91 -10.24
CA THR A 94 -2.78 13.46 -9.71
C THR A 94 -1.56 12.78 -10.30
N LYS A 95 -0.39 13.38 -10.08
CA LYS A 95 0.90 12.79 -10.40
C LYS A 95 1.58 12.32 -9.12
N LEU A 96 2.01 11.06 -9.10
CA LEU A 96 2.80 10.54 -7.99
C LEU A 96 4.18 11.24 -7.94
N MET A 97 4.53 11.76 -6.77
CA MET A 97 5.80 12.45 -6.52
C MET A 97 6.76 11.59 -5.70
N THR A 98 6.25 10.64 -4.92
CA THR A 98 7.05 9.71 -4.14
C THR A 98 7.91 8.85 -5.07
N ARG A 99 9.21 8.76 -4.77
CA ARG A 99 10.19 7.94 -5.51
C ARG A 99 10.62 6.70 -4.75
N GLN A 100 10.20 6.61 -3.50
CA GLN A 100 10.43 5.46 -2.61
C GLN A 100 9.31 4.43 -2.80
N THR A 101 9.35 3.37 -2.00
CA THR A 101 8.29 2.37 -1.96
C THR A 101 6.99 3.00 -1.47
N TYR A 102 5.93 2.82 -2.22
CA TYR A 102 4.56 3.27 -1.92
C TYR A 102 3.55 2.12 -1.95
N THR A 103 4.01 0.91 -2.14
CA THR A 103 3.23 -0.32 -2.07
C THR A 103 3.24 -0.84 -0.64
N LEU A 104 2.10 -1.26 -0.14
CA LEU A 104 2.01 -1.99 1.12
C LEU A 104 2.31 -3.46 0.83
N ASP A 105 3.11 -4.11 1.67
CA ASP A 105 3.62 -5.47 1.37
C ASP A 105 3.89 -6.27 2.65
N GLY A 106 3.87 -7.59 2.52
CA GLY A 106 4.14 -8.48 3.64
C GLY A 106 3.13 -8.36 4.78
N ILE A 107 1.93 -7.87 4.50
CA ILE A 107 0.89 -7.74 5.51
C ILE A 107 0.32 -9.11 5.81
N SER A 108 0.02 -9.33 7.08
CA SER A 108 -0.63 -10.54 7.56
C SER A 108 -1.82 -10.22 8.45
N GLY A 109 -2.75 -11.16 8.52
CA GLY A 109 -3.91 -11.01 9.36
C GLY A 109 -4.74 -12.28 9.43
N LYS A 110 -5.67 -12.29 10.37
CA LYS A 110 -6.60 -13.41 10.58
C LYS A 110 -7.69 -13.43 9.53
N LEU A 111 -8.04 -14.65 9.11
CA LEU A 111 -9.23 -14.93 8.31
C LEU A 111 -10.19 -15.77 9.12
N GLU A 112 -11.40 -15.29 9.28
CA GLU A 112 -12.48 -16.00 9.95
C GLU A 112 -13.62 -16.24 8.97
N GLY A 113 -14.04 -17.51 8.86
CA GLY A 113 -15.22 -17.96 8.10
C GLY A 113 -16.41 -18.23 9.03
N GLY A 114 -17.62 -18.28 8.52
CA GLY A 114 -18.77 -18.69 9.34
C GLY A 114 -20.13 -18.04 8.98
N GLY A 115 -20.21 -17.34 7.92
CA GLY A 115 -21.39 -16.60 7.41
C GLY A 115 -20.97 -15.53 6.41
N GLY A 116 -19.69 -15.33 6.33
CA GLY A 116 -18.94 -14.47 5.46
C GLY A 116 -17.46 -14.59 5.80
N ILE A 117 -16.57 -14.07 4.99
CA ILE A 117 -15.14 -13.99 5.33
C ILE A 117 -14.88 -12.64 5.99
N THR A 118 -14.25 -12.68 7.17
CA THR A 118 -13.71 -11.50 7.82
C THR A 118 -12.19 -11.58 7.82
N PHE A 119 -11.54 -10.56 7.26
CA PHE A 119 -10.11 -10.36 7.38
C PHE A 119 -9.83 -9.28 8.41
N THR A 120 -8.93 -9.55 9.35
CA THR A 120 -8.46 -8.60 10.36
C THR A 120 -6.96 -8.48 10.24
N GLU A 121 -6.49 -7.31 9.85
CA GLU A 121 -5.07 -6.99 9.71
C GLU A 121 -4.39 -7.02 11.09
N GLU A 122 -3.15 -7.54 11.15
CA GLU A 122 -2.40 -7.69 12.39
C GLU A 122 -0.96 -7.18 12.30
N ASP A 123 -0.29 -7.33 11.17
CA ASP A 123 1.14 -7.03 11.06
C ASP A 123 1.58 -6.86 9.60
N GLY A 124 2.69 -6.17 9.39
CA GLY A 124 3.31 -6.01 8.07
C GLY A 124 3.70 -4.57 7.76
N ILE A 125 4.04 -4.31 6.51
CA ILE A 125 4.26 -2.94 6.00
C ILE A 125 2.89 -2.41 5.57
N ASP A 126 2.10 -2.00 6.53
CA ASP A 126 0.70 -1.57 6.40
C ASP A 126 0.54 -0.06 6.16
N TYR A 127 1.64 0.66 6.00
CA TYR A 127 1.64 2.09 5.67
C TYR A 127 2.80 2.48 4.75
N ALA A 128 2.58 3.49 3.91
CA ALA A 128 3.58 4.09 3.04
C ALA A 128 3.38 5.61 2.92
N PRO A 129 4.35 6.42 3.38
CA PRO A 129 4.31 7.87 3.19
C PRO A 129 4.31 8.21 1.70
N THR A 130 3.25 8.86 1.25
CA THR A 130 3.01 9.13 -0.16
C THR A 130 2.72 10.61 -0.37
N THR A 131 3.22 11.17 -1.46
CA THR A 131 2.90 12.53 -1.90
C THR A 131 2.47 12.50 -3.35
N VAL A 132 1.35 13.12 -3.64
CA VAL A 132 0.86 13.33 -5.00
C VAL A 132 0.81 14.83 -5.32
N GLN A 133 0.80 15.16 -6.61
CA GLN A 133 0.72 16.54 -7.08
C GLN A 133 -0.52 16.73 -7.95
N LEU A 134 -1.32 17.73 -7.61
CA LEU A 134 -2.45 18.20 -8.40
C LEU A 134 -1.97 18.90 -9.70
N PRO A 135 -2.80 18.99 -10.73
CA PRO A 135 -2.46 19.70 -11.98
C PRO A 135 -2.02 21.13 -11.75
N GLY A 136 -2.55 21.81 -10.73
CA GLY A 136 -2.16 23.16 -10.32
C GLY A 136 -0.80 23.27 -9.61
N GLY A 137 -0.09 22.15 -9.41
CA GLY A 137 1.23 22.12 -8.78
C GLY A 137 1.19 21.92 -7.27
N GLU A 138 0.04 22.00 -6.62
CA GLU A 138 -0.11 21.72 -5.20
C GLU A 138 0.27 20.28 -4.87
N ARG A 139 1.03 20.10 -3.80
CA ARG A 139 1.41 18.79 -3.28
C ARG A 139 0.51 18.40 -2.13
N VAL A 140 0.00 17.19 -2.21
CA VAL A 140 -0.87 16.59 -1.21
C VAL A 140 -0.16 15.39 -0.60
N PRO A 141 0.47 15.54 0.57
CA PRO A 141 1.04 14.44 1.33
C PRO A 141 -0.07 13.68 2.05
N PHE A 142 0.09 12.38 2.15
CA PHE A 142 -0.79 11.50 2.93
C PHE A 142 -0.07 10.21 3.27
N LEU A 143 -0.60 9.52 4.25
CA LEU A 143 -0.14 8.19 4.62
C LEU A 143 -1.04 7.16 3.95
N PHE A 144 -0.58 6.54 2.88
CA PHE A 144 -1.30 5.39 2.32
C PHE A 144 -1.22 4.25 3.31
N THR A 145 -2.35 3.74 3.78
CA THR A 145 -2.39 2.74 4.86
C THR A 145 -3.63 1.89 4.81
N ILE A 146 -3.58 0.75 5.48
CA ILE A 146 -4.73 -0.09 5.84
C ILE A 146 -4.65 -0.53 7.31
N LYS A 147 -4.06 0.29 8.14
CA LYS A 147 -3.83 -0.02 9.55
C LYS A 147 -5.13 -0.32 10.30
N GLU A 148 -5.10 -1.41 11.09
CA GLU A 148 -6.29 -1.91 11.80
C GLU A 148 -7.48 -2.23 10.88
N LEU A 149 -7.22 -2.63 9.64
CA LEU A 149 -8.28 -2.98 8.70
C LEU A 149 -9.09 -4.19 9.20
N VAL A 150 -10.40 -4.01 9.23
CA VAL A 150 -11.36 -5.09 9.37
C VAL A 150 -12.25 -5.12 8.13
N ALA A 151 -11.94 -6.03 7.20
CA ALA A 151 -12.67 -6.18 5.95
C ALA A 151 -13.58 -7.40 5.98
N LYS A 152 -14.84 -7.22 5.54
CA LYS A 152 -15.87 -8.26 5.54
C LYS A 152 -16.48 -8.41 4.16
N GLY A 153 -16.81 -9.66 3.81
CA GLY A 153 -17.55 -9.97 2.59
C GLY A 153 -18.56 -11.08 2.82
N SER A 154 -19.58 -11.13 1.99
CA SER A 154 -20.63 -12.14 2.07
C SER A 154 -20.24 -13.39 1.29
N GLY A 155 -20.30 -14.55 1.93
CA GLY A 155 -19.91 -15.84 1.34
C GLY A 155 -18.65 -16.42 1.96
N GLY A 156 -18.46 -17.72 1.88
CA GLY A 156 -17.42 -18.48 2.60
C GLY A 156 -16.20 -18.84 1.76
N ALA A 157 -16.05 -18.31 0.54
CA ALA A 157 -14.93 -18.64 -0.32
C ALA A 157 -14.46 -17.45 -1.15
N PHE A 158 -13.14 -17.29 -1.26
CA PHE A 158 -12.55 -16.43 -2.28
C PHE A 158 -12.68 -17.09 -3.65
N LYS A 159 -13.29 -16.40 -4.56
CA LYS A 159 -13.49 -16.80 -5.97
C LYS A 159 -13.59 -15.55 -6.85
N PRO A 160 -13.39 -15.63 -8.17
CA PRO A 160 -13.63 -14.49 -9.06
C PRO A 160 -15.01 -13.87 -8.84
N GLY A 161 -15.05 -12.55 -8.68
CA GLY A 161 -16.26 -11.79 -8.36
C GLY A 161 -16.65 -11.75 -6.88
N TYR A 162 -15.84 -12.31 -5.97
CA TYR A 162 -16.04 -12.12 -4.53
C TYR A 162 -15.60 -10.71 -4.12
N GLU A 163 -16.46 -10.02 -3.40
CA GLU A 163 -16.22 -8.66 -2.90
C GLU A 163 -16.16 -8.65 -1.39
N PHE A 164 -15.21 -7.90 -0.84
CA PHE A 164 -15.08 -7.66 0.58
C PHE A 164 -14.47 -6.29 0.82
N GLY A 165 -14.73 -5.71 1.98
CA GLY A 165 -14.22 -4.39 2.29
C GLY A 165 -14.50 -3.99 3.73
N GLY A 166 -13.96 -2.85 4.12
CA GLY A 166 -14.13 -2.36 5.48
C GLY A 166 -13.45 -1.04 5.75
N SER A 167 -13.34 -0.72 7.02
CA SER A 167 -12.70 0.49 7.51
C SER A 167 -11.34 0.20 8.11
N PHE A 168 -10.47 1.20 8.05
CA PHE A 168 -9.14 1.18 8.63
C PHE A 168 -8.82 2.55 9.24
N LYS A 169 -7.77 2.63 10.06
CA LYS A 169 -7.30 3.86 10.68
C LYS A 169 -6.24 4.54 9.83
N VAL A 170 -6.33 5.86 9.72
CA VAL A 170 -5.37 6.72 9.05
C VAL A 170 -4.72 7.60 10.11
N PRO A 171 -3.60 7.18 10.70
CA PRO A 171 -2.87 8.03 11.64
C PRO A 171 -2.24 9.21 10.91
N SER A 172 -1.89 10.24 11.65
CA SER A 172 -1.22 11.39 11.07
C SER A 172 0.12 10.99 10.45
N TYR A 173 0.39 11.52 9.28
CA TYR A 173 1.63 11.32 8.53
C TYR A 173 2.91 11.67 9.33
N ARG A 174 2.81 12.62 10.24
CA ARG A 174 3.95 13.16 10.98
C ARG A 174 4.03 12.72 12.43
N THR A 175 3.06 11.94 12.88
CA THR A 175 2.99 11.54 14.28
C THR A 175 3.54 10.13 14.49
N GLY A 176 4.23 9.92 15.61
CA GLY A 176 4.65 8.61 16.05
C GLY A 176 3.52 7.71 16.58
N LEU A 177 2.26 8.09 16.36
CA LEU A 177 1.11 7.25 16.66
C LEU A 177 0.93 6.07 15.68
N PHE A 178 2.00 5.72 14.97
CA PHE A 178 2.13 4.44 14.32
C PHE A 178 2.28 3.35 15.38
N LEU A 179 1.18 3.02 15.99
CA LEU A 179 1.11 1.86 16.84
C LEU A 179 1.06 0.62 15.96
N ASP A 180 2.23 0.14 15.56
CA ASP A 180 2.39 -1.26 15.22
C ASP A 180 1.91 -2.06 16.45
N PRO A 181 0.99 -3.03 16.30
CA PRO A 181 0.55 -3.87 17.40
C PRO A 181 1.69 -4.54 18.17
N LYS A 182 2.84 -4.71 17.54
CA LYS A 182 4.08 -5.21 18.16
C LYS A 182 4.97 -4.10 18.74
N GLY A 183 4.53 -2.86 18.75
CA GLY A 183 5.25 -1.71 19.30
C GLY A 183 6.47 -1.27 18.52
N ARG A 184 6.70 -1.80 17.31
CA ARG A 184 7.89 -1.47 16.50
C ARG A 184 7.87 -0.06 15.94
N GLY A 185 6.68 0.51 15.71
CA GLY A 185 6.53 1.88 15.21
C GLY A 185 6.62 2.95 16.30
N MET A 186 6.44 2.60 17.56
CA MET A 186 6.45 3.56 18.67
C MET A 186 7.80 4.19 18.94
N THR A 187 8.88 3.51 18.61
CA THR A 187 10.25 3.92 18.97
C THR A 187 10.90 4.83 17.93
N THR A 188 10.30 5.01 16.77
CA THR A 188 10.91 5.71 15.62
C THR A 188 10.07 6.85 15.06
N GLY A 189 8.92 7.15 15.66
CA GLY A 189 8.07 8.25 15.22
C GLY A 189 8.70 9.60 15.51
N TYR A 190 8.60 10.52 14.56
CA TYR A 190 9.07 11.89 14.70
C TYR A 190 8.52 12.60 15.96
N ASP A 191 7.32 12.22 16.39
CA ASP A 191 6.67 12.84 17.53
C ASP A 191 7.19 12.34 18.87
N GLN A 192 7.57 11.08 18.95
CA GLN A 192 8.24 10.61 20.15
C GLN A 192 9.56 11.31 20.37
N ALA A 193 10.31 11.57 19.31
CA ALA A 193 11.52 12.37 19.42
C ALA A 193 11.22 13.81 19.87
N GLN A 194 10.12 14.39 19.44
CA GLN A 194 9.69 15.72 19.86
C GLN A 194 9.08 15.72 21.27
N ALA A 195 8.26 14.75 21.62
CA ALA A 195 7.72 14.60 22.97
C ALA A 195 8.82 14.32 24.00
N LEU A 196 9.80 13.50 23.66
CA LEU A 196 10.98 13.26 24.49
C LEU A 196 11.84 14.51 24.64
N ALA A 197 12.05 15.28 23.59
CA ALA A 197 12.75 16.55 23.65
C ALA A 197 12.01 17.55 24.55
N ALA A 198 10.69 17.64 24.44
CA ALA A 198 9.86 18.49 25.30
C ALA A 198 9.91 18.05 26.76
N SER A 199 9.90 16.75 27.03
CA SER A 199 9.99 16.22 28.39
C SER A 199 11.40 16.35 29.01
N GLN A 200 12.44 16.44 28.17
CA GLN A 200 13.83 16.58 28.61
C GLN A 200 14.29 18.02 28.83
N THR A 201 13.64 18.99 28.21
CA THR A 201 14.00 20.41 28.29
C THR A 201 13.55 21.08 29.58
N GLY A 202 12.89 20.34 30.47
CA GLY A 202 12.41 20.86 31.73
C GLY A 202 11.12 21.64 31.65
N LEU A 203 10.56 21.89 32.80
CA LEU A 203 9.21 22.47 32.95
C LEU A 203 9.02 23.85 32.32
N ASP A 204 10.12 24.60 32.13
CA ASP A 204 10.03 25.98 31.64
C ASP A 204 9.78 26.09 30.13
N GLY A 205 10.11 25.05 29.37
CA GLY A 205 9.87 25.00 27.94
C GLY A 205 8.54 24.34 27.53
N GLN A 206 7.86 23.66 28.44
CA GLN A 206 6.70 22.84 28.10
C GLN A 206 5.48 23.68 27.71
N ALA A 207 5.24 24.80 28.38
CA ALA A 207 4.14 25.72 28.06
C ALA A 207 4.42 26.49 26.75
N GLU A 208 5.67 26.86 26.48
CA GLU A 208 6.07 27.47 25.21
C GLU A 208 6.00 26.45 24.06
N LEU A 209 6.45 25.22 24.27
CA LEU A 209 6.36 24.14 23.32
C LEU A 209 4.91 23.74 23.04
N GLU A 210 4.03 23.73 24.02
CA GLU A 210 2.59 23.52 23.82
C GLU A 210 1.93 24.68 23.04
N ASN A 211 2.41 25.90 23.22
CA ASN A 211 1.90 27.07 22.48
C ASN A 211 2.51 27.21 21.08
N GLU A 212 3.79 26.86 20.90
CA GLU A 212 4.46 26.88 19.58
C GLU A 212 4.15 25.62 18.75
N ILE A 213 3.80 24.54 19.42
CA ILE A 213 3.52 23.24 18.82
C ILE A 213 2.04 22.88 19.07
N ASN A 214 1.12 23.77 18.72
CA ASN A 214 -0.30 23.42 18.67
C ASN A 214 -0.54 22.44 17.51
N LYS A 215 0.07 21.26 17.62
CA LYS A 215 0.01 20.21 16.62
C LYS A 215 -1.19 19.35 16.89
N VAL A 216 -2.11 19.34 15.96
CA VAL A 216 -3.27 18.46 16.00
C VAL A 216 -2.89 17.15 15.33
N PHE A 217 -3.02 16.06 16.06
CA PHE A 217 -2.74 14.69 15.63
C PHE A 217 -4.04 13.92 15.47
N ASP A 218 -4.75 14.24 14.41
CA ASP A 218 -6.01 13.56 14.13
C ASP A 218 -5.76 12.17 13.55
N VAL A 219 -6.50 11.19 14.05
CA VAL A 219 -6.63 9.87 13.44
C VAL A 219 -7.95 9.83 12.70
N PHE A 220 -7.88 9.62 11.40
CA PHE A 220 -9.07 9.52 10.55
C PHE A 220 -9.46 8.07 10.29
N ASP A 221 -10.68 7.87 9.83
CA ASP A 221 -11.13 6.61 9.29
C ASP A 221 -11.02 6.61 7.76
N GLY A 222 -10.46 5.54 7.21
CA GLY A 222 -10.48 5.26 5.79
C GLY A 222 -11.39 4.07 5.48
N THR A 223 -11.72 3.90 4.22
CA THR A 223 -12.51 2.76 3.73
C THR A 223 -11.84 2.15 2.51
N ILE A 224 -11.91 0.83 2.39
CA ILE A 224 -11.37 0.10 1.27
C ILE A 224 -12.32 -1.01 0.85
N GLU A 225 -12.42 -1.21 -0.46
CA GLU A 225 -13.18 -2.29 -1.08
C GLU A 225 -12.28 -3.07 -2.01
N PHE A 226 -12.43 -4.38 -1.99
CA PHE A 226 -11.68 -5.34 -2.79
C PHE A 226 -12.64 -6.15 -3.66
N ALA A 227 -12.23 -6.43 -4.88
CA ALA A 227 -12.92 -7.35 -5.78
C ALA A 227 -11.91 -8.38 -6.29
N VAL A 228 -12.14 -9.65 -5.97
CA VAL A 228 -11.29 -10.77 -6.38
C VAL A 228 -11.45 -11.02 -7.88
N SER A 229 -10.34 -11.09 -8.58
CA SER A 229 -10.30 -11.37 -10.02
C SER A 229 -9.77 -12.76 -10.35
N ASN A 230 -8.75 -13.19 -9.62
CA ASN A 230 -8.03 -14.43 -9.85
C ASN A 230 -7.77 -15.17 -8.53
N VAL A 231 -7.80 -16.49 -8.59
CA VAL A 231 -7.53 -17.37 -7.46
C VAL A 231 -6.78 -18.60 -7.97
N ASN A 232 -5.70 -18.95 -7.27
CA ASN A 232 -4.94 -20.19 -7.46
C ASN A 232 -5.03 -21.00 -6.17
N ALA A 233 -5.87 -22.01 -6.17
CA ALA A 233 -6.12 -22.82 -4.97
C ALA A 233 -4.92 -23.71 -4.60
N ALA A 234 -4.10 -24.10 -5.56
CA ALA A 234 -2.94 -24.95 -5.32
C ALA A 234 -1.88 -24.23 -4.49
N GLU A 235 -1.67 -22.94 -4.74
CA GLU A 235 -0.70 -22.10 -4.02
C GLU A 235 -1.35 -21.24 -2.90
N GLY A 236 -2.67 -21.31 -2.78
CA GLY A 236 -3.43 -20.50 -1.82
C GLY A 236 -3.51 -19.01 -2.19
N GLU A 237 -3.25 -18.65 -3.44
CA GLU A 237 -3.12 -17.25 -3.87
C GLU A 237 -4.46 -16.64 -4.27
N VAL A 238 -4.67 -15.39 -3.86
CA VAL A 238 -5.83 -14.56 -4.20
C VAL A 238 -5.35 -13.21 -4.70
N GLY A 239 -5.88 -12.76 -5.82
CA GLY A 239 -5.54 -11.46 -6.40
C GLY A 239 -6.75 -10.78 -7.01
N GLY A 240 -6.66 -9.46 -7.11
CA GLY A 240 -7.76 -8.68 -7.66
C GLY A 240 -7.47 -7.18 -7.66
N VAL A 241 -8.53 -6.40 -7.57
CA VAL A 241 -8.45 -4.94 -7.57
C VAL A 241 -8.98 -4.37 -6.26
N PHE A 242 -8.53 -3.17 -5.91
CA PHE A 242 -9.07 -2.44 -4.78
C PHE A 242 -9.37 -0.98 -5.11
N VAL A 243 -10.27 -0.41 -4.33
CA VAL A 243 -10.54 1.03 -4.26
C VAL A 243 -10.49 1.45 -2.81
N SER A 244 -9.61 2.40 -2.48
CA SER A 244 -9.47 2.93 -1.12
C SER A 244 -9.72 4.42 -1.10
N SER A 245 -10.37 4.89 -0.04
CA SER A 245 -10.67 6.29 0.21
C SER A 245 -10.24 6.67 1.62
N GLN A 246 -9.40 7.70 1.74
CA GLN A 246 -8.85 8.17 3.00
C GLN A 246 -8.61 9.68 3.00
N ALA A 247 -8.36 10.25 4.17
CA ALA A 247 -7.95 11.63 4.33
C ALA A 247 -6.47 11.83 3.99
N SER A 248 -6.13 13.01 3.45
CA SER A 248 -4.74 13.47 3.37
C SER A 248 -4.26 13.97 4.73
N ASP A 249 -2.96 14.26 4.82
CA ASP A 249 -2.37 14.84 6.01
C ASP A 249 -2.89 16.26 6.28
N THR A 250 -3.06 16.59 7.56
CA THR A 250 -3.46 17.91 8.02
C THR A 250 -2.30 18.89 8.14
N ASP A 251 -1.07 18.45 7.87
CA ASP A 251 0.15 19.21 8.14
C ASP A 251 0.19 19.73 9.58
N LEU A 252 -0.05 18.82 10.53
CA LEU A 252 -0.12 19.09 11.97
C LEU A 252 -1.27 20.04 12.38
N GLY A 253 -2.37 19.98 11.63
CA GLY A 253 -3.57 20.81 11.88
C GLY A 253 -3.56 22.15 11.15
N SER A 254 -2.52 22.47 10.36
CA SER A 254 -2.46 23.71 9.59
C SER A 254 -3.30 23.68 8.30
N LYS A 255 -3.70 22.49 7.84
CA LYS A 255 -4.46 22.28 6.59
C LYS A 255 -5.72 21.47 6.83
N THR A 256 -6.75 21.78 6.11
CA THR A 256 -7.93 20.92 6.01
C THR A 256 -7.59 19.70 5.16
N PRO A 257 -7.81 18.48 5.66
CA PRO A 257 -7.51 17.29 4.90
C PRO A 257 -8.38 17.17 3.65
N LYS A 258 -7.78 16.78 2.55
CA LYS A 258 -8.47 16.47 1.29
C LYS A 258 -8.78 14.98 1.24
N LYS A 259 -9.84 14.60 0.56
CA LYS A 259 -10.16 13.19 0.33
C LYS A 259 -9.30 12.65 -0.80
N VAL A 260 -8.58 11.57 -0.51
CA VAL A 260 -7.71 10.86 -1.47
C VAL A 260 -8.38 9.55 -1.84
N LEU A 261 -8.55 9.30 -3.13
CA LEU A 261 -9.03 8.05 -3.68
C LEU A 261 -7.88 7.34 -4.39
N SER A 262 -7.58 6.13 -3.98
CA SER A 262 -6.58 5.28 -4.62
C SER A 262 -7.23 4.02 -5.20
N LYS A 263 -6.75 3.60 -6.37
CA LYS A 263 -7.18 2.37 -7.04
C LYS A 263 -5.95 1.59 -7.47
N GLY A 264 -6.01 0.28 -7.32
CA GLY A 264 -4.88 -0.57 -7.66
C GLY A 264 -5.22 -2.04 -7.68
N ILE A 265 -4.19 -2.84 -7.60
CA ILE A 265 -4.29 -4.30 -7.52
C ILE A 265 -3.85 -4.77 -6.14
N PHE A 266 -4.39 -5.89 -5.71
CA PHE A 266 -3.93 -6.57 -4.50
C PHE A 266 -3.55 -8.02 -4.79
N TYR A 267 -2.72 -8.55 -3.93
CA TYR A 267 -2.31 -9.94 -3.86
C TYR A 267 -2.34 -10.39 -2.40
N GLY A 268 -2.62 -11.64 -2.14
CA GLY A 268 -2.50 -12.25 -0.82
C GLY A 268 -2.47 -13.76 -0.92
N ARG A 269 -1.97 -14.41 0.11
CA ARG A 269 -1.90 -15.86 0.20
C ARG A 269 -2.62 -16.35 1.45
N VAL A 270 -3.56 -17.25 1.26
CA VAL A 270 -4.37 -17.90 2.30
C VAL A 270 -3.66 -19.16 2.78
N VAL A 271 -3.39 -19.24 4.08
CA VAL A 271 -2.72 -20.37 4.69
C VAL A 271 -3.51 -20.87 5.92
N ASN A 272 -3.37 -22.14 6.25
CA ASN A 272 -3.87 -22.67 7.51
C ASN A 272 -3.02 -22.18 8.67
N GLN A 273 -3.67 -21.86 9.79
CA GLN A 273 -3.00 -21.46 11.02
C GLN A 273 -2.39 -22.64 11.74
#